data_dd642944629f4fc6ed49b53c44fc55ca
#
_entry.id   dd642944629f4fc6ed49b53c44fc55ca
#
_cell.length_a   1.000
_cell.length_b   1.000
_cell.length_c   1.000
_cell.angle_alpha   90.00
_cell.angle_beta   90.00
_cell.angle_gamma   90.00
#
_symmetry.space_group_name_H-M   'P 1'
#
loop_
_entity.id
_entity.type
_entity.pdbx_description
1 polymer ?
#
loop_
_entity_poly.entity_id
_entity_poly.type
_entity_poly.pdbx_seq_one_letter_code
_entity_poly.pdbx_strand_id
1 'polypeptide(L)'
;MSDYGTRAVVVTYPDEFAKREIAELAKAGGDEVSEVITQKDIIRSEYGVGSGKAQELEGLVADTKSDTIIIDESVTSAQANNLSRVTHVRVVDRERLILNIFAKRAVTTEAKLQVQLAELRYELPRARDSVKNSFRGEQAGFSGMGEYAVDVKFRALKRQMGFIKAKLEKSKTARELHTSERRKLGVPFVSLAGYTSSGKTTLFNRLATESKDISPDLFTTLSTTTRMVAFPNSRRKVLLSDTVGFISRLPTYLVESFRSTLDELRFA
;
A
#
# COMPACT_ATOMS: atom_id res chain seq x y z
N MET A 1 8.63 -16.10 -12.83
CA MET A 1 8.88 -15.96 -11.39
C MET A 1 7.69 -16.60 -10.72
N SER A 2 7.95 -17.62 -9.89
CA SER A 2 6.93 -18.51 -9.36
C SER A 2 5.87 -17.81 -8.53
N ASP A 3 4.63 -18.11 -8.84
CA ASP A 3 3.40 -17.58 -8.21
C ASP A 3 3.10 -18.24 -6.85
N TYR A 4 4.15 -18.73 -6.17
CA TYR A 4 4.01 -19.27 -4.82
C TYR A 4 4.10 -18.11 -3.83
N GLY A 5 3.02 -17.85 -3.10
CA GLY A 5 3.00 -16.92 -1.98
C GLY A 5 4.15 -17.23 -1.01
N THR A 6 4.76 -16.20 -0.46
CA THR A 6 5.81 -16.36 0.54
C THR A 6 5.16 -16.73 1.87
N ARG A 7 5.83 -17.57 2.69
CA ARG A 7 5.41 -17.84 4.07
C ARG A 7 5.93 -16.74 4.98
N ALA A 8 5.04 -16.14 5.75
CA ALA A 8 5.37 -14.98 6.54
C ALA A 8 5.05 -15.14 8.02
N VAL A 9 5.98 -14.75 8.87
CA VAL A 9 5.74 -14.45 10.28
C VAL A 9 5.34 -12.98 10.39
N VAL A 10 4.26 -12.70 11.09
CA VAL A 10 3.73 -11.34 11.27
C VAL A 10 4.00 -10.83 12.67
N VAL A 11 4.51 -9.61 12.79
CA VAL A 11 4.68 -8.89 14.05
C VAL A 11 3.68 -7.74 14.09
N THR A 12 2.78 -7.73 15.07
CA THR A 12 1.73 -6.71 15.20
C THR A 12 1.49 -6.32 16.66
N TYR A 13 0.55 -5.42 16.88
CA TYR A 13 0.11 -5.00 18.20
C TYR A 13 -0.81 -6.04 18.87
N PRO A 14 -0.88 -6.08 20.23
CA PRO A 14 -1.70 -7.04 20.98
C PRO A 14 -3.19 -6.68 20.95
N ASP A 15 -3.70 -6.25 19.79
CA ASP A 15 -5.10 -5.89 19.55
C ASP A 15 -5.68 -6.81 18.47
N GLU A 16 -6.86 -7.36 18.72
CA GLU A 16 -7.51 -8.31 17.81
C GLU A 16 -7.86 -7.72 16.45
N PHE A 17 -8.18 -6.42 16.40
CA PHE A 17 -8.42 -5.75 15.13
C PHE A 17 -7.13 -5.64 14.31
N ALA A 18 -6.02 -5.22 14.95
CA ALA A 18 -4.72 -5.14 14.30
C ALA A 18 -4.25 -6.50 13.78
N LYS A 19 -4.39 -7.57 14.57
CA LYS A 19 -4.05 -8.94 14.16
C LYS A 19 -4.82 -9.38 12.91
N ARG A 20 -6.14 -9.17 12.90
CA ARG A 20 -6.98 -9.52 11.75
C ARG A 20 -6.62 -8.69 10.52
N GLU A 21 -6.52 -7.37 10.68
CA GLU A 21 -6.24 -6.47 9.56
C GLU A 21 -4.91 -6.81 8.89
N ILE A 22 -3.82 -7.00 9.66
CA ILE A 22 -2.51 -7.30 9.07
C ILE A 22 -2.46 -8.69 8.43
N ALA A 23 -3.13 -9.69 9.01
CA ALA A 23 -3.22 -11.02 8.42
C ALA A 23 -3.98 -10.99 7.08
N GLU A 24 -5.07 -10.24 6.99
CA GLU A 24 -5.79 -10.04 5.74
C GLU A 24 -4.96 -9.26 4.71
N LEU A 25 -4.17 -8.25 5.16
CA LEU A 25 -3.23 -7.53 4.29
C LEU A 25 -2.16 -8.46 3.74
N ALA A 26 -1.55 -9.29 4.58
CA ALA A 26 -0.55 -10.27 4.15
C ALA A 26 -1.12 -11.22 3.09
N LYS A 27 -2.31 -11.77 3.33
CA LYS A 27 -3.02 -12.62 2.37
C LYS A 27 -3.32 -11.88 1.05
N ALA A 28 -3.78 -10.64 1.11
CA ALA A 28 -4.01 -9.82 -0.10
C ALA A 28 -2.70 -9.52 -0.85
N GLY A 29 -1.58 -9.42 -0.13
CA GLY A 29 -0.22 -9.36 -0.67
C GLY A 29 0.22 -10.66 -1.36
N GLY A 30 -0.47 -11.77 -1.11
CA GLY A 30 -0.15 -13.11 -1.60
C GLY A 30 0.78 -13.88 -0.65
N ASP A 31 0.88 -13.44 0.60
CA ASP A 31 1.70 -14.11 1.62
C ASP A 31 0.82 -15.06 2.46
N GLU A 32 1.32 -16.25 2.74
CA GLU A 32 0.71 -17.19 3.69
C GLU A 32 1.22 -16.86 5.10
N VAL A 33 0.32 -16.46 6.00
CA VAL A 33 0.68 -16.18 7.39
C VAL A 33 0.88 -17.49 8.14
N SER A 34 2.13 -17.77 8.53
CA SER A 34 2.51 -18.97 9.30
C SER A 34 2.30 -18.78 10.80
N GLU A 35 2.59 -17.57 11.30
CA GLU A 35 2.47 -17.25 12.74
C GLU A 35 2.26 -15.74 12.92
N VAL A 36 1.53 -15.36 13.97
CA VAL A 36 1.31 -13.96 14.36
C VAL A 36 1.81 -13.75 15.77
N ILE A 37 2.85 -12.95 15.93
CA ILE A 37 3.37 -12.58 17.24
C ILE A 37 3.04 -11.13 17.56
N THR A 38 2.94 -10.81 18.84
CA THR A 38 2.57 -9.47 19.28
C THR A 38 3.67 -8.78 20.04
N GLN A 39 3.75 -7.46 19.85
CA GLN A 39 4.62 -6.58 20.62
C GLN A 39 3.92 -5.25 20.87
N LYS A 40 4.00 -4.76 22.10
CA LYS A 40 3.33 -3.52 22.51
C LYS A 40 3.98 -2.28 21.89
N ASP A 41 5.31 -2.24 21.85
CA ASP A 41 6.10 -1.13 21.29
C ASP A 41 6.92 -1.63 20.11
N ILE A 42 6.47 -1.34 18.90
CA ILE A 42 7.21 -1.56 17.64
C ILE A 42 7.97 -0.26 17.30
N ILE A 43 9.10 -0.36 16.58
CA ILE A 43 9.93 0.75 16.06
C ILE A 43 10.92 1.45 17.01
N ARG A 44 10.90 1.20 18.32
CA ARG A 44 11.79 1.91 19.27
C ARG A 44 13.19 1.33 19.42
N SER A 45 13.51 0.22 18.75
CA SER A 45 14.79 -0.48 18.88
C SER A 45 15.58 -0.48 17.58
N GLU A 46 16.80 -1.04 17.64
CA GLU A 46 17.69 -1.23 16.49
C GLU A 46 17.10 -2.14 15.41
N TYR A 47 16.19 -3.05 15.77
CA TYR A 47 15.59 -4.05 14.88
C TYR A 47 14.14 -3.71 14.48
N GLY A 48 13.58 -2.58 14.93
CA GLY A 48 12.15 -2.32 14.83
C GLY A 48 11.32 -3.11 15.84
N VAL A 49 11.93 -4.11 16.48
CA VAL A 49 11.43 -4.93 17.59
C VAL A 49 12.50 -5.00 18.67
N GLY A 50 12.17 -5.41 19.90
CA GLY A 50 13.16 -5.60 20.96
C GLY A 50 14.19 -6.67 20.61
N SER A 51 15.41 -6.59 21.16
CA SER A 51 16.48 -7.56 20.86
C SER A 51 16.09 -9.01 21.18
N GLY A 52 15.44 -9.25 22.32
CA GLY A 52 14.90 -10.58 22.66
C GLY A 52 13.84 -11.07 21.67
N LYS A 53 12.99 -10.15 21.16
CA LYS A 53 12.02 -10.49 20.14
C LYS A 53 12.68 -10.79 18.78
N ALA A 54 13.79 -10.14 18.45
CA ALA A 54 14.56 -10.45 17.25
C ALA A 54 15.11 -11.88 17.27
N GLN A 55 15.62 -12.34 18.43
CA GLN A 55 16.08 -13.72 18.63
C GLN A 55 14.91 -14.73 18.60
N GLU A 56 13.78 -14.40 19.21
CA GLU A 56 12.55 -15.22 19.12
C GLU A 56 12.11 -15.38 17.66
N LEU A 57 12.16 -14.29 16.88
CA LEU A 57 11.82 -14.30 15.45
C LEU A 57 12.78 -15.17 14.63
N GLU A 58 14.08 -15.19 14.95
CA GLU A 58 15.06 -16.06 14.29
C GLU A 58 14.67 -17.54 14.45
N GLY A 59 14.38 -17.99 15.68
CA GLY A 59 13.92 -19.36 15.94
C GLY A 59 12.59 -19.66 15.24
N LEU A 60 11.62 -18.75 15.35
CA LEU A 60 10.29 -18.93 14.78
C LEU A 60 10.29 -19.03 13.25
N VAL A 61 11.10 -18.23 12.58
CA VAL A 61 11.30 -18.29 11.12
C VAL A 61 11.86 -19.63 10.69
N ALA A 62 12.83 -20.16 11.43
CA ALA A 62 13.41 -21.48 11.16
C ALA A 62 12.37 -22.61 11.36
N ASP A 63 11.62 -22.59 12.47
CA ASP A 63 10.62 -23.59 12.81
C ASP A 63 9.46 -23.62 11.83
N THR A 64 8.97 -22.44 11.42
CA THR A 64 7.85 -22.30 10.48
C THR A 64 8.28 -22.39 9.01
N LYS A 65 9.58 -22.42 8.74
CA LYS A 65 10.15 -22.34 7.39
C LYS A 65 9.62 -21.13 6.62
N SER A 66 9.51 -20.00 7.31
CA SER A 66 9.07 -18.75 6.72
C SER A 66 10.25 -18.06 6.04
N ASP A 67 9.99 -17.38 4.93
CA ASP A 67 10.98 -16.66 4.14
C ASP A 67 10.82 -15.12 4.23
N THR A 68 9.81 -14.67 4.97
CA THR A 68 9.49 -13.26 5.13
C THR A 68 9.01 -12.97 6.56
N ILE A 69 9.42 -11.82 7.10
CA ILE A 69 8.83 -11.21 8.30
C ILE A 69 8.07 -9.96 7.87
N ILE A 70 6.82 -9.84 8.28
CA ILE A 70 5.99 -8.65 8.08
C ILE A 70 5.86 -7.91 9.41
N ILE A 71 6.29 -6.64 9.43
CA ILE A 71 6.14 -5.78 10.61
C ILE A 71 4.98 -4.82 10.37
N ASP A 72 4.00 -4.84 11.26
CA ASP A 72 2.77 -4.04 11.20
C ASP A 72 3.01 -2.57 11.60
N GLU A 73 4.13 -2.00 11.17
CA GLU A 73 4.50 -0.62 11.35
C GLU A 73 5.51 -0.20 10.29
N SER A 74 5.73 1.11 10.12
CA SER A 74 6.81 1.61 9.27
C SER A 74 8.15 1.46 9.98
N VAL A 75 9.10 0.76 9.36
CA VAL A 75 10.46 0.61 9.88
C VAL A 75 11.48 1.26 8.95
N THR A 76 12.57 1.74 9.52
CA THR A 76 13.69 2.29 8.73
C THR A 76 14.43 1.21 7.97
N SER A 77 15.16 1.59 6.91
CA SER A 77 16.01 0.65 6.18
C SER A 77 17.06 -0.02 7.08
N ALA A 78 17.58 0.71 8.08
CA ALA A 78 18.54 0.17 9.03
C ALA A 78 17.91 -0.92 9.91
N GLN A 79 16.73 -0.66 10.46
CA GLN A 79 15.99 -1.63 11.27
C GLN A 79 15.66 -2.89 10.49
N ALA A 80 15.11 -2.74 9.28
CA ALA A 80 14.79 -3.86 8.40
C ALA A 80 16.04 -4.69 8.05
N ASN A 81 17.16 -4.04 7.74
CA ASN A 81 18.42 -4.72 7.43
C ASN A 81 19.02 -5.42 8.66
N ASN A 82 18.97 -4.79 9.83
CA ASN A 82 19.48 -5.39 11.05
C ASN A 82 18.68 -6.65 11.42
N LEU A 83 17.35 -6.56 11.37
CA LEU A 83 16.49 -7.72 11.62
C LEU A 83 16.71 -8.82 10.57
N SER A 84 16.80 -8.46 9.29
CA SER A 84 17.07 -9.41 8.20
C SER A 84 18.43 -10.12 8.37
N ARG A 85 19.44 -9.46 8.93
CA ARG A 85 20.75 -10.09 9.22
C ARG A 85 20.67 -11.13 10.34
N VAL A 86 19.84 -10.91 11.35
CA VAL A 86 19.65 -11.85 12.45
C VAL A 86 18.78 -13.02 12.01
N THR A 87 17.70 -12.75 11.31
CA THR A 87 16.70 -13.77 10.96
C THR A 87 16.94 -14.45 9.62
N HIS A 88 17.91 -13.96 8.82
CA HIS A 88 18.26 -14.46 7.48
C HIS A 88 17.12 -14.48 6.46
N VAL A 89 16.02 -13.76 6.73
CA VAL A 89 14.88 -13.64 5.81
C VAL A 89 14.58 -12.19 5.47
N ARG A 90 13.73 -11.99 4.47
CA ARG A 90 13.29 -10.67 4.05
C ARG A 90 12.37 -10.04 5.10
N VAL A 91 12.58 -8.77 5.39
CA VAL A 91 11.70 -7.97 6.25
C VAL A 91 10.90 -6.99 5.40
N VAL A 92 9.59 -7.03 5.56
CA VAL A 92 8.61 -6.18 4.87
C VAL A 92 7.85 -5.38 5.92
N ASP A 93 7.81 -4.07 5.80
CA ASP A 93 7.01 -3.23 6.66
C ASP A 93 5.57 -3.05 6.12
N ARG A 94 4.69 -2.53 6.97
CA ARG A 94 3.28 -2.29 6.63
C ARG A 94 3.12 -1.47 5.35
N GLU A 95 3.92 -0.41 5.19
CA GLU A 95 3.83 0.48 4.02
C GLU A 95 4.22 -0.26 2.73
N ARG A 96 5.30 -1.04 2.76
CA ARG A 96 5.72 -1.85 1.61
C ARG A 96 4.73 -2.93 1.26
N LEU A 97 4.12 -3.57 2.26
CA LEU A 97 3.05 -4.54 2.06
C LEU A 97 1.86 -3.92 1.31
N ILE A 98 1.38 -2.76 1.77
CA ILE A 98 0.29 -2.03 1.11
C ILE A 98 0.64 -1.65 -0.33
N LEU A 99 1.87 -1.16 -0.58
CA LEU A 99 2.35 -0.85 -1.92
C LEU A 99 2.38 -2.07 -2.83
N ASN A 100 2.82 -3.23 -2.32
CA ASN A 100 2.81 -4.48 -3.07
C ASN A 100 1.39 -4.90 -3.48
N ILE A 101 0.42 -4.77 -2.55
CA ILE A 101 -0.99 -5.05 -2.84
C ILE A 101 -1.51 -4.10 -3.93
N PHE A 102 -1.22 -2.81 -3.80
CA PHE A 102 -1.65 -1.82 -4.79
C PHE A 102 -1.01 -2.04 -6.16
N ALA A 103 0.26 -2.43 -6.22
CA ALA A 103 0.93 -2.78 -7.47
C ALA A 103 0.26 -3.97 -8.17
N LYS A 104 -0.14 -4.99 -7.43
CA LYS A 104 -0.88 -6.15 -7.96
C LYS A 104 -2.28 -5.77 -8.47
N ARG A 105 -2.96 -4.82 -7.81
CA ARG A 105 -4.34 -4.40 -8.12
C ARG A 105 -4.44 -3.26 -9.13
N ALA A 106 -3.34 -2.59 -9.47
CA ALA A 106 -3.32 -1.47 -10.42
C ALA A 106 -3.47 -1.95 -11.87
N VAL A 107 -4.67 -1.91 -12.40
CA VAL A 107 -4.97 -2.30 -13.79
C VAL A 107 -4.82 -1.12 -14.75
N THR A 108 -5.36 0.06 -14.40
CA THR A 108 -5.36 1.24 -15.26
C THR A 108 -3.98 1.92 -15.31
N THR A 109 -3.67 2.59 -16.41
CA THR A 109 -2.43 3.38 -16.54
C THR A 109 -2.29 4.42 -15.44
N GLU A 110 -3.38 5.04 -15.05
CA GLU A 110 -3.38 6.02 -13.99
C GLU A 110 -3.08 5.39 -12.62
N ALA A 111 -3.76 4.28 -12.26
CA ALA A 111 -3.49 3.55 -11.03
C ALA A 111 -2.02 3.09 -10.96
N LYS A 112 -1.46 2.61 -12.06
CA LYS A 112 -0.03 2.24 -12.15
C LYS A 112 0.88 3.43 -11.88
N LEU A 113 0.59 4.61 -12.45
CA LEU A 113 1.36 5.83 -12.19
C LEU A 113 1.23 6.30 -10.74
N GLN A 114 0.06 6.16 -10.12
CA GLN A 114 -0.17 6.48 -8.71
C GLN A 114 0.64 5.56 -7.79
N VAL A 115 0.65 4.25 -8.07
CA VAL A 115 1.46 3.28 -7.33
C VAL A 115 2.94 3.59 -7.49
N GLN A 116 3.42 3.83 -8.70
CA GLN A 116 4.82 4.21 -8.95
C GLN A 116 5.22 5.49 -8.21
N LEU A 117 4.34 6.50 -8.16
CA LEU A 117 4.59 7.72 -7.39
C LEU A 117 4.69 7.43 -5.89
N ALA A 118 3.83 6.56 -5.37
CA ALA A 118 3.83 6.15 -3.98
C ALA A 118 5.10 5.35 -3.63
N GLU A 119 5.53 4.42 -4.48
CA GLU A 119 6.79 3.68 -4.33
C GLU A 119 8.01 4.61 -4.29
N LEU A 120 8.09 5.58 -5.20
CA LEU A 120 9.18 6.56 -5.19
C LEU A 120 9.17 7.44 -3.92
N ARG A 121 8.00 7.76 -3.38
CA ARG A 121 7.87 8.48 -2.10
C ARG A 121 8.32 7.64 -0.91
N TYR A 122 8.01 6.35 -0.92
CA TYR A 122 8.48 5.39 0.06
C TYR A 122 10.02 5.22 0.01
N GLU A 123 10.59 5.16 -1.19
CA GLU A 123 12.02 4.95 -1.38
C GLU A 123 12.88 6.19 -1.12
N LEU A 124 12.32 7.40 -1.30
CA LEU A 124 13.07 8.64 -1.22
C LEU A 124 13.76 8.87 0.14
N PRO A 125 13.12 8.73 1.31
CA PRO A 125 13.78 8.82 2.60
C PRO A 125 14.76 7.66 2.82
N ARG A 126 14.41 6.44 2.38
CA ARG A 126 15.24 5.24 2.52
C ARG A 126 16.55 5.32 1.73
N ALA A 127 16.55 5.97 0.58
CA ALA A 127 17.76 6.23 -0.18
C ALA A 127 18.77 7.10 0.57
N ARG A 128 18.32 8.01 1.42
CA ARG A 128 19.19 8.81 2.29
C ARG A 128 19.76 8.00 3.44
N ASP A 129 18.94 7.15 4.06
CA ASP A 129 19.34 6.37 5.24
C ASP A 129 20.33 5.26 4.89
N SER A 130 20.16 4.59 3.73
CA SER A 130 21.05 3.51 3.30
C SER A 130 22.49 3.97 3.17
N VAL A 131 22.69 5.21 2.79
CA VAL A 131 24.03 5.77 2.58
C VAL A 131 24.65 6.27 3.86
N LYS A 132 23.88 6.89 4.77
CA LYS A 132 24.39 7.22 6.12
C LYS A 132 24.91 5.96 6.84
N ASN A 133 24.32 4.80 6.58
CA ASN A 133 24.71 3.54 7.21
C ASN A 133 25.91 2.87 6.53
N SER A 134 26.08 3.00 5.20
CA SER A 134 27.28 2.52 4.50
C SER A 134 28.55 3.21 4.97
N PHE A 135 28.45 4.50 5.37
CA PHE A 135 29.61 5.26 5.88
C PHE A 135 29.96 5.01 7.34
N ARG A 136 29.06 4.44 8.15
CA ARG A 136 29.41 4.05 9.53
C ARG A 136 30.28 2.82 9.61
N GLY A 137 30.40 2.05 8.52
CA GLY A 137 31.21 0.82 8.42
C GLY A 137 32.53 0.95 7.67
N GLU A 138 32.79 2.06 6.94
CA GLU A 138 34.00 2.24 6.13
C GLU A 138 34.85 3.38 6.66
N GLN A 139 36.18 3.12 6.68
CA GLN A 139 37.20 4.05 7.17
C GLN A 139 37.14 5.44 6.50
N ALA A 140 37.49 6.47 7.25
CA ALA A 140 37.44 7.91 6.94
C ALA A 140 38.28 8.40 5.73
N GLY A 141 38.35 7.70 4.64
CA GLY A 141 39.09 8.10 3.44
C GLY A 141 38.29 8.22 2.15
N PHE A 142 37.04 7.68 2.08
CA PHE A 142 36.25 7.63 0.85
C PHE A 142 34.93 8.41 0.92
N SER A 143 34.82 9.37 1.82
CA SER A 143 33.60 10.11 2.16
C SER A 143 32.93 10.82 0.94
N GLY A 144 33.68 11.27 -0.04
CA GLY A 144 33.13 12.04 -1.17
C GLY A 144 32.37 11.25 -2.23
N MET A 145 32.76 10.00 -2.52
CA MET A 145 32.14 9.21 -3.60
C MET A 145 30.76 8.67 -3.23
N GLY A 146 30.57 8.31 -1.99
CA GLY A 146 29.29 7.80 -1.52
C GLY A 146 28.24 8.91 -1.38
N GLU A 147 28.60 10.06 -0.86
CA GLU A 147 27.73 11.25 -0.79
C GLU A 147 27.26 11.67 -2.20
N TYR A 148 28.14 11.63 -3.17
CA TYR A 148 27.82 11.86 -4.58
C TYR A 148 26.84 10.83 -5.15
N ALA A 149 27.03 9.54 -4.87
CA ALA A 149 26.16 8.47 -5.35
C ALA A 149 24.72 8.60 -4.77
N VAL A 150 24.61 9.02 -3.49
CA VAL A 150 23.29 9.35 -2.88
C VAL A 150 22.61 10.48 -3.58
N ASP A 151 23.36 11.55 -3.79
CA ASP A 151 22.85 12.78 -4.40
C ASP A 151 22.36 12.49 -5.82
N VAL A 152 23.08 11.66 -6.59
CA VAL A 152 22.68 11.20 -7.92
C VAL A 152 21.39 10.37 -7.85
N LYS A 153 21.30 9.39 -6.94
CA LYS A 153 20.10 8.55 -6.75
C LYS A 153 18.92 9.40 -6.31
N PHE A 154 19.11 10.27 -5.35
CA PHE A 154 18.06 11.16 -4.84
C PHE A 154 17.52 12.11 -5.94
N ARG A 155 18.41 12.72 -6.74
CA ARG A 155 18.02 13.56 -7.87
C ARG A 155 17.30 12.77 -8.96
N ALA A 156 17.70 11.51 -9.20
CA ALA A 156 17.03 10.63 -10.15
C ALA A 156 15.60 10.32 -9.70
N LEU A 157 15.41 9.92 -8.41
CA LEU A 157 14.08 9.68 -7.84
C LEU A 157 13.18 10.91 -7.92
N LYS A 158 13.71 12.09 -7.56
CA LYS A 158 12.95 13.35 -7.68
C LYS A 158 12.53 13.68 -9.12
N ARG A 159 13.42 13.46 -10.10
CA ARG A 159 13.09 13.66 -11.52
C ARG A 159 11.99 12.71 -11.99
N GLN A 160 12.07 11.42 -11.61
CA GLN A 160 11.03 10.44 -11.91
C GLN A 160 9.67 10.84 -11.28
N MET A 161 9.69 11.27 -10.02
CA MET A 161 8.47 11.79 -9.35
C MET A 161 7.87 12.98 -10.10
N GLY A 162 8.70 13.92 -10.54
CA GLY A 162 8.26 15.08 -11.33
C GLY A 162 7.59 14.67 -12.64
N PHE A 163 8.18 13.74 -13.37
CA PHE A 163 7.64 13.23 -14.62
C PHE A 163 6.28 12.50 -14.41
N ILE A 164 6.18 11.66 -13.36
CA ILE A 164 4.94 10.95 -13.05
C ILE A 164 3.84 11.93 -12.63
N LYS A 165 4.17 12.93 -11.77
CA LYS A 165 3.21 13.98 -11.38
C LYS A 165 2.66 14.73 -12.60
N ALA A 166 3.52 15.10 -13.55
CA ALA A 166 3.09 15.78 -14.76
C ALA A 166 2.15 14.92 -15.63
N LYS A 167 2.39 13.60 -15.71
CA LYS A 167 1.47 12.66 -16.39
C LYS A 167 0.12 12.56 -15.66
N LEU A 168 0.14 12.46 -14.33
CA LEU A 168 -1.09 12.38 -13.52
C LEU A 168 -1.92 13.66 -13.62
N GLU A 169 -1.29 14.83 -13.68
CA GLU A 169 -2.00 16.10 -13.84
C GLU A 169 -2.74 16.19 -15.18
N LYS A 170 -2.12 15.72 -16.27
CA LYS A 170 -2.80 15.61 -17.57
C LYS A 170 -4.04 14.70 -17.51
N SER A 171 -3.94 13.56 -16.80
CA SER A 171 -5.08 12.65 -16.63
C SER A 171 -6.20 13.28 -15.79
N LYS A 172 -5.83 14.11 -14.79
CA LYS A 172 -6.78 14.83 -13.95
C LYS A 172 -7.63 15.82 -14.76
N THR A 173 -7.00 16.62 -15.64
CA THR A 173 -7.71 17.56 -16.50
C THR A 173 -8.76 16.86 -17.37
N ALA A 174 -8.42 15.72 -17.97
CA ALA A 174 -9.37 14.93 -18.76
C ALA A 174 -10.57 14.45 -17.90
N ARG A 175 -10.33 14.01 -16.66
CA ARG A 175 -11.42 13.59 -15.74
C ARG A 175 -12.32 14.74 -15.31
N GLU A 176 -11.76 15.91 -15.03
CA GLU A 176 -12.54 17.08 -14.66
C GLU A 176 -13.53 17.47 -15.78
N LEU A 177 -13.10 17.37 -17.05
CA LEU A 177 -13.98 17.54 -18.19
C LEU A 177 -15.12 16.50 -18.19
N HIS A 178 -14.83 15.23 -18.05
CA HIS A 178 -15.85 14.18 -17.97
C HIS A 178 -16.79 14.34 -16.77
N THR A 179 -16.26 14.78 -15.61
CA THR A 179 -17.09 15.05 -14.42
C THR A 179 -18.03 16.23 -14.65
N SER A 180 -17.57 17.28 -15.34
CA SER A 180 -18.41 18.44 -15.69
C SER A 180 -19.53 18.06 -16.66
N GLU A 181 -19.24 17.20 -17.65
CA GLU A 181 -20.25 16.67 -18.57
C GLU A 181 -21.28 15.80 -17.85
N ARG A 182 -20.85 14.93 -16.92
CA ARG A 182 -21.76 14.12 -16.08
C ARG A 182 -22.70 15.00 -15.25
N ARG A 183 -22.22 16.08 -14.66
CA ARG A 183 -23.05 17.04 -13.92
C ARG A 183 -24.12 17.70 -14.79
N LYS A 184 -23.82 17.97 -16.05
CA LYS A 184 -24.83 18.53 -17.01
C LYS A 184 -25.96 17.55 -17.29
N LEU A 185 -25.76 16.25 -17.10
CA LEU A 185 -26.80 15.25 -17.30
C LEU A 185 -27.90 15.28 -16.21
N GLY A 186 -27.68 16.01 -15.09
CA GLY A 186 -28.65 16.11 -14.00
C GLY A 186 -28.91 14.80 -13.25
N VAL A 187 -28.04 13.79 -13.41
CA VAL A 187 -28.16 12.50 -12.73
C VAL A 187 -27.40 12.57 -11.42
N PRO A 188 -28.04 12.25 -10.26
CA PRO A 188 -27.34 12.20 -8.97
C PRO A 188 -26.17 11.22 -8.99
N PHE A 189 -25.06 11.61 -8.34
CA PHE A 189 -23.86 10.77 -8.18
C PHE A 189 -23.78 10.26 -6.75
N VAL A 190 -23.58 8.95 -6.59
CA VAL A 190 -23.51 8.26 -5.30
C VAL A 190 -22.25 7.44 -5.26
N SER A 191 -21.41 7.65 -4.25
CA SER A 191 -20.18 6.87 -4.02
C SER A 191 -20.30 5.99 -2.79
N LEU A 192 -19.86 4.74 -2.91
CA LEU A 192 -19.77 3.81 -1.78
C LEU A 192 -18.46 4.04 -1.03
N ALA A 193 -18.56 4.41 0.24
CA ALA A 193 -17.41 4.62 1.13
C ALA A 193 -17.43 3.64 2.30
N GLY A 194 -16.27 3.22 2.77
CA GLY A 194 -16.16 2.34 3.95
C GLY A 194 -14.82 1.58 3.96
N TYR A 195 -14.58 0.86 5.04
CA TYR A 195 -13.38 0.03 5.21
C TYR A 195 -13.28 -1.06 4.15
N THR A 196 -12.08 -1.57 3.94
CA THR A 196 -11.86 -2.80 3.16
C THR A 196 -12.73 -3.93 3.72
N SER A 197 -13.16 -4.83 2.85
CA SER A 197 -14.05 -5.96 3.21
C SER A 197 -15.40 -5.59 3.84
N SER A 198 -15.82 -4.32 3.79
CA SER A 198 -17.14 -3.87 4.29
C SER A 198 -18.33 -4.18 3.35
N GLY A 199 -18.08 -4.90 2.26
CA GLY A 199 -19.14 -5.29 1.31
C GLY A 199 -19.48 -4.25 0.24
N LYS A 200 -18.67 -3.19 0.05
CA LYS A 200 -18.92 -2.15 -0.97
C LYS A 200 -19.10 -2.72 -2.38
N THR A 201 -18.15 -3.50 -2.85
CA THR A 201 -18.19 -4.13 -4.18
C THR A 201 -19.34 -5.14 -4.30
N THR A 202 -19.65 -5.84 -3.23
CA THR A 202 -20.83 -6.75 -3.18
C THR A 202 -22.13 -5.96 -3.37
N LEU A 203 -22.28 -4.87 -2.63
CA LEU A 203 -23.43 -3.97 -2.78
C LEU A 203 -23.49 -3.33 -4.18
N PHE A 204 -22.34 -2.86 -4.68
CA PHE A 204 -22.24 -2.31 -6.03
C PHE A 204 -22.71 -3.31 -7.09
N ASN A 205 -22.20 -4.54 -7.07
CA ASN A 205 -22.58 -5.58 -8.02
C ASN A 205 -24.07 -5.91 -7.95
N ARG A 206 -24.63 -5.95 -6.74
CA ARG A 206 -26.06 -6.21 -6.53
C ARG A 206 -26.94 -5.13 -7.13
N LEU A 207 -26.52 -3.86 -7.01
CA LEU A 207 -27.30 -2.72 -7.51
C LEU A 207 -27.06 -2.44 -8.99
N ALA A 208 -25.85 -2.62 -9.48
CA ALA A 208 -25.47 -2.36 -10.86
C ALA A 208 -25.80 -3.51 -11.83
N THR A 209 -26.29 -4.65 -11.32
CA THR A 209 -26.55 -5.87 -12.10
C THR A 209 -25.30 -6.35 -12.86
N GLU A 210 -24.14 -6.15 -12.27
CA GLU A 210 -22.84 -6.55 -12.82
C GLU A 210 -22.20 -7.68 -11.99
N SER A 211 -21.41 -8.49 -12.65
CA SER A 211 -20.54 -9.49 -12.01
C SER A 211 -19.09 -9.02 -12.05
N LYS A 212 -18.71 -8.06 -11.22
CA LYS A 212 -17.29 -7.88 -10.89
C LYS A 212 -16.83 -9.02 -10.01
N ASP A 213 -15.62 -9.49 -10.23
CA ASP A 213 -15.00 -10.47 -9.34
C ASP A 213 -15.02 -9.95 -7.90
N ILE A 214 -15.77 -10.64 -7.06
CA ILE A 214 -15.80 -10.42 -5.63
C ILE A 214 -14.72 -11.34 -5.07
N SER A 215 -13.54 -10.79 -4.79
CA SER A 215 -12.55 -11.49 -3.99
C SER A 215 -12.74 -11.14 -2.51
N PRO A 216 -12.60 -12.09 -1.58
CA PRO A 216 -12.59 -11.78 -0.16
C PRO A 216 -11.36 -10.97 0.26
N ASP A 217 -10.41 -10.76 -0.66
CA ASP A 217 -9.16 -10.04 -0.39
C ASP A 217 -9.38 -8.54 -0.18
N LEU A 218 -8.49 -7.93 0.60
CA LEU A 218 -8.46 -6.48 0.77
C LEU A 218 -8.12 -5.76 -0.55
N PHE A 219 -8.66 -4.56 -0.73
CA PHE A 219 -8.44 -3.71 -1.92
C PHE A 219 -8.81 -4.36 -3.26
N THR A 220 -9.94 -5.07 -3.31
CA THR A 220 -10.47 -5.60 -4.58
C THR A 220 -10.69 -4.50 -5.63
N THR A 221 -11.00 -3.29 -5.19
CA THR A 221 -11.17 -2.11 -6.03
C THR A 221 -10.08 -1.09 -5.73
N LEU A 222 -9.12 -0.90 -6.64
CA LEU A 222 -8.13 0.18 -6.58
C LEU A 222 -8.47 1.33 -7.54
N SER A 223 -9.13 1.02 -8.64
CA SER A 223 -9.66 2.01 -9.59
C SER A 223 -11.16 2.10 -9.44
N THR A 224 -11.69 3.31 -9.28
CA THR A 224 -13.12 3.53 -9.17
C THR A 224 -13.87 3.02 -10.41
N THR A 225 -15.00 2.41 -10.18
CA THR A 225 -15.89 1.97 -11.26
C THR A 225 -17.25 2.63 -11.06
N THR A 226 -17.70 3.37 -12.07
CA THR A 226 -19.01 4.05 -12.04
C THR A 226 -19.95 3.40 -13.02
N ARG A 227 -21.21 3.17 -12.58
CA ARG A 227 -22.30 2.65 -13.42
C ARG A 227 -23.60 3.39 -13.17
N MET A 228 -24.42 3.45 -14.21
CA MET A 228 -25.78 3.97 -14.07
C MET A 228 -26.67 2.87 -13.51
N VAL A 229 -27.31 3.16 -12.40
CA VAL A 229 -28.29 2.29 -11.74
C VAL A 229 -29.68 2.90 -11.89
N ALA A 230 -30.60 2.09 -12.38
CA ALA A 230 -32.04 2.45 -12.45
C ALA A 230 -32.82 1.68 -11.38
N PHE A 231 -33.67 2.36 -10.63
CA PHE A 231 -34.47 1.70 -9.61
C PHE A 231 -35.77 1.17 -10.23
N PRO A 232 -36.08 -0.15 -10.08
CA PRO A 232 -37.21 -0.77 -10.78
C PRO A 232 -38.57 -0.10 -10.54
N ASN A 233 -38.78 0.42 -9.34
CA ASN A 233 -40.04 1.03 -8.91
C ASN A 233 -40.07 2.55 -9.03
N SER A 234 -39.07 3.15 -9.67
CA SER A 234 -39.02 4.59 -9.89
C SER A 234 -38.33 4.91 -11.21
N ARG A 235 -38.72 6.02 -11.84
CA ARG A 235 -38.03 6.53 -13.04
C ARG A 235 -36.67 7.17 -12.71
N ARG A 236 -36.22 7.07 -11.45
CA ARG A 236 -34.96 7.67 -10.99
C ARG A 236 -33.79 6.82 -11.39
N LYS A 237 -32.73 7.50 -11.86
CA LYS A 237 -31.44 6.91 -12.17
C LYS A 237 -30.39 7.60 -11.34
N VAL A 238 -29.35 6.87 -10.93
CA VAL A 238 -28.18 7.41 -10.23
C VAL A 238 -26.90 6.87 -10.88
N LEU A 239 -25.83 7.63 -10.83
CA LEU A 239 -24.47 7.12 -11.10
C LEU A 239 -23.91 6.59 -9.79
N LEU A 240 -23.75 5.28 -9.69
CA LEU A 240 -23.18 4.60 -8.53
C LEU A 240 -21.70 4.33 -8.78
N SER A 241 -20.83 4.69 -7.84
CA SER A 241 -19.38 4.46 -7.89
C SER A 241 -18.93 3.56 -6.74
N ASP A 242 -18.21 2.50 -7.09
CA ASP A 242 -17.45 1.68 -6.14
C ASP A 242 -16.05 2.27 -5.98
N THR A 243 -15.59 2.43 -4.74
CA THR A 243 -14.34 3.10 -4.41
C THR A 243 -13.39 2.22 -3.60
N VAL A 244 -12.15 2.66 -3.50
CA VAL A 244 -11.11 2.00 -2.68
C VAL A 244 -11.57 1.91 -1.22
N GLY A 245 -11.39 0.75 -0.60
CA GLY A 245 -11.65 0.57 0.82
C GLY A 245 -10.60 1.26 1.69
N PHE A 246 -11.03 1.82 2.83
CA PHE A 246 -10.14 2.37 3.83
C PHE A 246 -9.49 1.24 4.65
N ILE A 247 -8.27 1.49 5.10
CA ILE A 247 -7.56 0.70 6.13
C ILE A 247 -7.12 1.62 7.25
N SER A 248 -6.83 1.04 8.41
CA SER A 248 -6.26 1.80 9.51
C SER A 248 -4.82 2.24 9.18
N ARG A 249 -4.36 3.31 9.81
CA ARG A 249 -2.97 3.78 9.74
C ARG A 249 -2.40 3.89 8.31
N LEU A 250 -3.23 4.38 7.35
CA LEU A 250 -2.77 4.63 5.98
C LEU A 250 -1.84 5.84 5.97
N PRO A 251 -0.59 5.72 5.48
CA PRO A 251 0.33 6.84 5.40
C PRO A 251 -0.19 8.00 4.55
N THR A 252 0.04 9.24 5.01
CA THR A 252 -0.47 10.45 4.34
C THR A 252 -0.03 10.55 2.88
N TYR A 253 1.22 10.18 2.57
CA TYR A 253 1.72 10.21 1.20
C TYR A 253 1.03 9.21 0.27
N LEU A 254 0.52 8.07 0.82
CA LEU A 254 -0.32 7.13 0.07
C LEU A 254 -1.68 7.76 -0.22
N VAL A 255 -2.34 8.37 0.79
CA VAL A 255 -3.60 9.10 0.59
C VAL A 255 -3.44 10.16 -0.50
N GLU A 256 -2.37 10.94 -0.47
CA GLU A 256 -2.09 11.95 -1.52
C GLU A 256 -1.85 11.33 -2.91
N SER A 257 -1.18 10.18 -2.98
CA SER A 257 -0.92 9.50 -4.24
C SER A 257 -2.19 8.98 -4.89
N PHE A 258 -3.17 8.57 -4.09
CA PHE A 258 -4.49 8.09 -4.52
C PHE A 258 -5.59 9.15 -4.39
N ARG A 259 -5.23 10.41 -4.17
CA ARG A 259 -6.19 11.50 -3.99
C ARG A 259 -7.23 11.57 -5.12
N SER A 260 -6.81 11.38 -6.35
CA SER A 260 -7.71 11.43 -7.49
C SER A 260 -8.78 10.33 -7.50
N THR A 261 -8.46 9.17 -6.93
CA THR A 261 -9.43 8.09 -6.71
C THR A 261 -10.38 8.41 -5.56
N LEU A 262 -9.87 9.09 -4.53
CA LEU A 262 -10.66 9.55 -3.39
C LEU A 262 -11.47 10.81 -3.70
N ASP A 263 -11.07 11.63 -4.68
CA ASP A 263 -11.81 12.84 -5.08
C ASP A 263 -13.20 12.51 -5.60
N GLU A 264 -13.45 11.30 -6.13
CA GLU A 264 -14.81 10.88 -6.50
C GLU A 264 -15.77 10.84 -5.30
N LEU A 265 -15.25 10.61 -4.08
CA LEU A 265 -16.06 10.72 -2.84
C LEU A 265 -16.47 12.17 -2.53
N ARG A 266 -15.68 13.16 -2.96
CA ARG A 266 -15.96 14.57 -2.73
C ARG A 266 -17.01 15.15 -3.68
N PHE A 267 -17.23 14.49 -4.80
CA PHE A 267 -18.15 14.94 -5.84
C PHE A 267 -19.49 14.20 -5.84
N ALA A 268 -19.66 13.28 -4.88
CA ALA A 268 -20.89 12.52 -4.67
C ALA A 268 -21.95 13.31 -3.89
#